data_3defc0d84bfeed7582af71f4655a2e8c
#
_entry.id   3defc0d84bfeed7582af71f4655a2e8c
#
_cell.length_a   1.000
_cell.length_b   1.000
_cell.length_c   1.000
_cell.angle_alpha   90.00
_cell.angle_beta   90.00
_cell.angle_gamma   90.00
#
_symmetry.space_group_name_H-M   'P 1'
#
loop_
_entity.id
_entity.type
_entity.pdbx_description
1 polymer ?
#
loop_
_entity_poly.entity_id
_entity_poly.type
_entity_poly.pdbx_seq_one_letter_code
_entity_poly.pdbx_strand_id
1 'polypeptide(L)'
;YIEIVPTDTLKYELDKQSGYLTIDRPQLYSNVCPTPYGLIPQTYCGEKVAEYCYEKTGRLGIKGDGDPLDICVITEKVITHNDILLNAVPIGGLRMIDGDEADDKIIAVMHKDNIFGQWDDISDMPTSLVNRIKHYFLTYKEAPGAEKRVCEITHVYGREEAWEVISRSHEDYITKYGSLNELLMNR
;
A
#
# COMPACT_ATOMS: atom_id res chain seq x y z
N TYR A 1 -1.68 8.79 -4.60
CA TYR A 1 -0.87 9.85 -3.97
C TYR A 1 0.42 9.26 -3.43
N ILE A 2 1.56 9.81 -3.82
CA ILE A 2 2.88 9.32 -3.43
C ILE A 2 3.42 10.13 -2.26
N GLU A 3 3.73 9.45 -1.17
CA GLU A 3 4.24 10.01 0.09
C GLU A 3 5.75 9.81 0.24
N ILE A 4 6.29 8.73 -0.36
CA ILE A 4 7.70 8.34 -0.21
C ILE A 4 8.26 7.96 -1.58
N VAL A 5 9.47 8.39 -1.88
CA VAL A 5 10.23 7.98 -3.06
C VAL A 5 11.52 7.26 -2.66
N PRO A 6 12.14 6.46 -3.56
CA PRO A 6 13.31 5.64 -3.22
C PRO A 6 14.56 6.40 -2.75
N THR A 7 14.55 7.73 -2.79
CA THR A 7 15.63 8.58 -2.26
C THR A 7 15.37 9.08 -0.84
N ASP A 8 14.16 8.85 -0.30
CA ASP A 8 13.79 9.36 1.02
C ASP A 8 14.38 8.49 2.13
N THR A 9 15.03 9.13 3.07
CA THR A 9 15.52 8.54 4.33
C THR A 9 14.56 8.74 5.49
N LEU A 10 13.44 9.42 5.24
CA LEU A 10 12.36 9.67 6.16
C LEU A 10 11.10 8.96 5.68
N LYS A 11 10.27 8.49 6.60
CA LYS A 11 8.89 8.11 6.30
C LYS A 11 8.04 9.37 6.40
N TYR A 12 7.38 9.70 5.30
CA TYR A 12 6.35 10.73 5.25
C TYR A 12 4.97 10.09 5.29
N GLU A 13 4.00 10.83 5.78
CA GLU A 13 2.61 10.41 5.89
C GLU A 13 1.69 11.62 5.73
N LEU A 14 0.61 11.45 4.98
CA LEU A 14 -0.41 12.49 4.82
C LEU A 14 -1.19 12.65 6.13
N ASP A 15 -1.06 13.81 6.78
CA ASP A 15 -1.93 14.13 7.91
C ASP A 15 -3.35 14.39 7.42
N LYS A 16 -4.27 13.50 7.79
CA LYS A 16 -5.67 13.50 7.34
C LYS A 16 -6.48 14.69 7.82
N GLN A 17 -6.03 15.38 8.87
CA GLN A 17 -6.71 16.54 9.40
C GLN A 17 -6.32 17.82 8.65
N SER A 18 -5.04 18.02 8.44
CA SER A 18 -4.51 19.22 7.77
C SER A 18 -4.41 19.08 6.25
N GLY A 19 -4.32 17.85 5.73
CA GLY A 19 -4.06 17.57 4.31
C GLY A 19 -2.61 17.81 3.88
N TYR A 20 -1.70 18.02 4.82
CA TYR A 20 -0.27 18.21 4.55
C TYR A 20 0.52 16.93 4.75
N LEU A 21 1.58 16.79 3.97
CA LEU A 21 2.56 15.74 4.17
C LEU A 21 3.42 16.06 5.39
N THR A 22 3.50 15.13 6.33
CA THR A 22 4.28 15.27 7.56
C THR A 22 5.35 14.20 7.66
N ILE A 23 6.37 14.44 8.48
CA ILE A 23 7.38 13.42 8.80
C ILE A 23 6.82 12.58 9.94
N ASP A 24 6.56 11.30 9.66
CA ASP A 24 6.20 10.32 10.69
C ASP A 24 7.46 9.92 11.50
N ARG A 25 8.50 9.45 10.81
CA ARG A 25 9.75 9.01 11.45
C ARG A 25 10.89 8.88 10.45
N PRO A 26 12.16 8.81 10.93
CA PRO A 26 13.26 8.36 10.09
C PRO A 26 13.07 6.89 9.67
N GLN A 27 13.54 6.54 8.47
CA GLN A 27 13.68 5.15 8.07
C GLN A 27 14.71 4.46 8.98
N LEU A 28 14.42 3.22 9.40
CA LEU A 28 15.29 2.51 10.31
C LEU A 28 16.51 1.92 9.59
N TYR A 29 17.68 2.16 10.14
CA TYR A 29 18.96 1.59 9.68
C TYR A 29 19.21 1.85 8.19
N SER A 30 19.41 0.79 7.40
CA SER A 30 19.62 0.85 5.95
C SER A 30 18.34 0.67 5.13
N ASN A 31 17.16 0.66 5.76
CA ASN A 31 15.90 0.52 5.06
C ASN A 31 15.59 1.78 4.24
N VAL A 32 15.36 1.58 2.95
CA VAL A 32 14.91 2.59 2.01
C VAL A 32 13.78 1.95 1.20
N CYS A 33 12.67 2.65 1.05
CA CYS A 33 11.55 2.13 0.27
C CYS A 33 11.99 1.88 -1.19
N PRO A 34 11.83 0.67 -1.73
CA PRO A 34 12.41 0.34 -3.04
C PRO A 34 11.63 0.91 -4.24
N THR A 35 10.46 1.46 -4.01
CA THR A 35 9.54 2.00 -5.03
C THR A 35 8.94 3.31 -4.56
N PRO A 36 8.44 4.18 -5.44
CA PRO A 36 7.43 5.17 -5.04
C PRO A 36 6.31 4.48 -4.28
N TYR A 37 5.97 5.00 -3.11
CA TYR A 37 5.02 4.43 -2.17
C TYR A 37 4.10 5.51 -1.62
N GLY A 38 2.88 5.15 -1.36
CA GLY A 38 1.86 6.03 -0.81
C GLY A 38 0.51 5.36 -0.75
N LEU A 39 -0.56 6.09 -0.96
CA LEU A 39 -1.94 5.63 -0.77
C LEU A 39 -2.80 5.78 -2.02
N ILE A 40 -3.85 4.97 -2.11
CA ILE A 40 -4.91 5.12 -3.11
C ILE A 40 -5.98 6.05 -2.52
N PRO A 41 -6.22 7.25 -3.09
CA PRO A 41 -7.25 8.15 -2.61
C PRO A 41 -8.65 7.51 -2.64
N GLN A 42 -9.53 7.95 -1.72
CA GLN A 42 -10.90 7.43 -1.57
C GLN A 42 -10.96 5.93 -1.27
N THR A 43 -9.99 5.43 -0.51
CA THR A 43 -9.99 4.10 0.08
C THR A 43 -9.89 4.17 1.60
N TYR A 44 -10.31 3.11 2.26
CA TYR A 44 -10.25 2.95 3.71
C TYR A 44 -10.19 1.45 4.04
N CYS A 45 -9.20 1.03 4.79
CA CYS A 45 -9.08 -0.35 5.24
C CYS A 45 -9.90 -0.54 6.53
N GLY A 46 -11.17 -0.91 6.34
CA GLY A 46 -12.16 -1.11 7.39
C GLY A 46 -12.60 -2.57 7.52
N GLU A 47 -13.90 -2.75 7.78
CA GLU A 47 -14.47 -4.08 8.04
C GLU A 47 -14.43 -5.02 6.83
N LYS A 48 -14.71 -4.52 5.62
CA LYS A 48 -14.73 -5.35 4.41
C LYS A 48 -13.34 -5.83 4.00
N VAL A 49 -12.31 -4.98 4.20
CA VAL A 49 -10.92 -5.36 3.99
C VAL A 49 -10.49 -6.41 5.01
N ALA A 50 -10.84 -6.22 6.30
CA ALA A 50 -10.57 -7.19 7.34
C ALA A 50 -11.24 -8.55 7.09
N GLU A 51 -12.52 -8.54 6.70
CA GLU A 51 -13.28 -9.75 6.35
C GLU A 51 -12.60 -10.50 5.20
N TYR A 52 -12.19 -9.79 4.16
CA TYR A 52 -11.50 -10.40 3.03
C TYR A 52 -10.13 -10.98 3.41
N CYS A 53 -9.38 -10.29 4.26
CA CYS A 53 -8.15 -10.83 4.81
C CYS A 53 -8.41 -12.13 5.60
N TYR A 54 -9.48 -12.17 6.42
CA TYR A 54 -9.90 -13.39 7.10
C TYR A 54 -10.29 -14.51 6.12
N GLU A 55 -11.09 -14.22 5.11
CA GLU A 55 -11.49 -15.20 4.07
C GLU A 55 -10.27 -15.86 3.41
N LYS A 56 -9.22 -15.08 3.15
CA LYS A 56 -8.01 -15.56 2.46
C LYS A 56 -6.98 -16.25 3.37
N THR A 57 -6.94 -15.89 4.64
CA THR A 57 -5.90 -16.36 5.57
C THR A 57 -6.40 -17.31 6.64
N GLY A 58 -7.69 -17.32 6.92
CA GLY A 58 -8.29 -18.01 8.06
C GLY A 58 -7.90 -17.41 9.42
N ARG A 59 -7.21 -16.26 9.45
CA ARG A 59 -6.72 -15.64 10.68
C ARG A 59 -7.86 -14.95 11.42
N LEU A 60 -8.20 -15.44 12.61
CA LEU A 60 -9.23 -14.85 13.46
C LEU A 60 -8.75 -13.56 14.12
N GLY A 61 -9.69 -12.63 14.33
CA GLY A 61 -9.42 -11.41 15.08
C GLY A 61 -8.72 -10.29 14.26
N ILE A 62 -8.60 -10.48 12.94
CA ILE A 62 -8.10 -9.45 12.04
C ILE A 62 -9.08 -8.29 11.97
N LYS A 63 -8.57 -7.08 11.99
CA LYS A 63 -9.29 -5.81 11.75
C LYS A 63 -8.60 -5.00 10.66
N GLY A 64 -9.28 -4.06 10.08
CA GLY A 64 -8.66 -3.06 9.21
C GLY A 64 -7.78 -2.12 10.03
N ASP A 65 -6.71 -1.61 9.42
CA ASP A 65 -5.80 -0.67 10.06
C ASP A 65 -6.39 0.75 10.22
N GLY A 66 -7.50 1.01 9.53
CA GLY A 66 -8.19 2.31 9.60
C GLY A 66 -7.54 3.40 8.76
N ASP A 67 -6.64 3.02 7.86
CA ASP A 67 -5.93 3.91 6.95
C ASP A 67 -6.35 3.71 5.49
N PRO A 68 -6.02 4.64 4.58
CA PRO A 68 -6.17 4.40 3.15
C PRO A 68 -5.33 3.22 2.69
N LEU A 69 -5.76 2.56 1.61
CA LEU A 69 -5.06 1.42 1.05
C LEU A 69 -3.72 1.81 0.43
N ASP A 70 -2.67 1.14 0.85
CA ASP A 70 -1.29 1.39 0.43
C ASP A 70 -0.98 0.89 -0.99
N ILE A 71 -0.10 1.60 -1.69
CA ILE A 71 0.33 1.28 -3.05
C ILE A 71 1.84 1.44 -3.25
N CYS A 72 2.46 0.45 -3.88
CA CYS A 72 3.81 0.48 -4.43
C CYS A 72 3.74 0.64 -5.95
N VAL A 73 4.39 1.64 -6.50
CA VAL A 73 4.36 1.90 -7.95
C VAL A 73 5.68 1.55 -8.60
N ILE A 74 5.62 0.65 -9.58
CA ILE A 74 6.77 0.26 -10.39
C ILE A 74 6.88 1.21 -11.58
N THR A 75 8.06 1.75 -11.80
CA THR A 75 8.39 2.59 -12.95
C THR A 75 9.88 2.52 -13.27
N GLU A 76 10.22 2.65 -14.56
CA GLU A 76 11.62 2.78 -14.99
C GLU A 76 12.20 4.17 -14.69
N LYS A 77 11.34 5.15 -14.44
CA LYS A 77 11.76 6.54 -14.24
C LYS A 77 12.08 6.83 -12.77
N VAL A 78 13.06 7.68 -12.57
CA VAL A 78 13.40 8.16 -11.24
C VAL A 78 12.46 9.31 -10.88
N ILE A 79 11.61 9.10 -9.88
CA ILE A 79 10.82 10.15 -9.25
C ILE A 79 11.61 10.65 -8.05
N THR A 80 11.94 11.92 -8.03
CA THR A 80 12.87 12.52 -7.05
C THR A 80 12.19 13.31 -5.94
N HIS A 81 10.87 13.43 -5.99
CA HIS A 81 10.10 14.16 -4.98
C HIS A 81 8.77 13.46 -4.72
N ASN A 82 8.31 13.55 -3.53
CA ASN A 82 7.01 13.09 -3.03
C ASN A 82 5.94 14.19 -3.16
N ASP A 83 4.79 14.01 -2.51
CA ASP A 83 3.65 14.94 -2.55
C ASP A 83 3.08 15.13 -3.97
N ILE A 84 2.94 14.03 -4.71
CA ILE A 84 2.44 14.04 -6.09
C ILE A 84 1.33 13.00 -6.30
N LEU A 85 0.43 13.32 -7.23
CA LEU A 85 -0.52 12.34 -7.79
C LEU A 85 0.05 11.75 -9.07
N LEU A 86 -0.09 10.46 -9.22
CA LEU A 86 0.18 9.75 -10.48
C LEU A 86 -0.89 8.70 -10.75
N ASN A 87 -1.02 8.33 -12.02
CA ASN A 87 -1.89 7.23 -12.43
C ASN A 87 -1.07 5.94 -12.52
N ALA A 88 -1.58 4.86 -11.92
CA ALA A 88 -0.98 3.54 -11.97
C ALA A 88 -2.02 2.47 -12.28
N VAL A 89 -1.58 1.33 -12.78
CA VAL A 89 -2.40 0.16 -13.12
C VAL A 89 -2.04 -0.96 -12.16
N PRO A 90 -2.95 -1.42 -11.29
CA PRO A 90 -2.71 -2.54 -10.40
C PRO A 90 -2.40 -3.82 -11.17
N ILE A 91 -1.35 -4.53 -10.76
CA ILE A 91 -0.94 -5.82 -11.33
C ILE A 91 -0.94 -6.95 -10.30
N GLY A 92 -1.11 -6.63 -9.01
CA GLY A 92 -1.15 -7.59 -7.91
C GLY A 92 -0.95 -6.92 -6.57
N GLY A 93 -0.58 -7.70 -5.55
CA GLY A 93 -0.33 -7.17 -4.22
C GLY A 93 0.29 -8.19 -3.26
N LEU A 94 0.55 -7.71 -2.07
CA LEU A 94 1.04 -8.48 -0.93
C LEU A 94 -0.04 -8.51 0.14
N ARG A 95 -0.49 -9.72 0.54
CA ARG A 95 -1.32 -9.90 1.73
C ARG A 95 -0.43 -9.78 2.95
N MET A 96 -0.43 -8.61 3.54
CA MET A 96 0.36 -8.30 4.72
C MET A 96 -0.54 -8.21 5.95
N ILE A 97 -0.03 -8.68 7.06
CA ILE A 97 -0.64 -8.54 8.38
C ILE A 97 0.40 -7.86 9.28
N ASP A 98 0.01 -6.76 9.89
CA ASP A 98 0.81 -6.04 10.88
C ASP A 98 0.18 -6.21 12.27
N GLY A 99 0.76 -7.08 13.08
CA GLY A 99 0.15 -7.49 14.34
C GLY A 99 -1.18 -8.24 14.15
N ASP A 100 -2.30 -7.55 14.33
CA ASP A 100 -3.67 -8.03 14.10
C ASP A 100 -4.41 -7.23 13.02
N GLU A 101 -3.70 -6.41 12.24
CA GLU A 101 -4.26 -5.52 11.23
C GLU A 101 -4.02 -6.04 9.81
N ALA A 102 -5.07 -5.98 8.98
CA ALA A 102 -4.98 -6.23 7.55
C ALA A 102 -4.36 -5.00 6.89
N ASP A 103 -3.14 -5.15 6.41
CA ASP A 103 -2.29 -4.07 5.91
C ASP A 103 -1.74 -4.44 4.51
N ASP A 104 -2.66 -4.70 3.57
CA ASP A 104 -2.32 -5.10 2.20
C ASP A 104 -1.55 -4.01 1.46
N LYS A 105 -0.59 -4.43 0.62
CA LYS A 105 0.19 -3.52 -0.24
C LYS A 105 -0.13 -3.82 -1.70
N ILE A 106 -0.82 -2.91 -2.38
CA ILE A 106 -1.08 -3.01 -3.81
C ILE A 106 0.24 -2.77 -4.57
N ILE A 107 0.50 -3.60 -5.57
CA ILE A 107 1.61 -3.43 -6.51
C ILE A 107 1.01 -3.01 -7.84
N ALA A 108 1.46 -1.87 -8.36
CA ALA A 108 0.97 -1.29 -9.61
C ALA A 108 2.12 -0.82 -10.48
N VAL A 109 1.88 -0.72 -11.78
CA VAL A 109 2.81 -0.13 -12.74
C VAL A 109 2.35 1.29 -13.09
N MET A 110 3.26 2.24 -13.15
CA MET A 110 2.94 3.61 -13.55
C MET A 110 2.30 3.60 -14.95
N HIS A 111 1.17 4.30 -15.08
CA HIS A 111 0.46 4.37 -16.35
C HIS A 111 1.36 4.96 -17.45
N LYS A 112 1.38 4.32 -18.62
CA LYS A 112 2.23 4.66 -19.78
C LYS A 112 3.74 4.51 -19.53
N ASP A 113 4.16 3.71 -18.54
CA ASP A 113 5.56 3.29 -18.45
C ASP A 113 5.93 2.43 -19.67
N ASN A 114 6.99 2.80 -20.38
CA ASN A 114 7.35 2.14 -21.64
C ASN A 114 8.02 0.77 -21.44
N ILE A 115 8.62 0.53 -20.27
CA ILE A 115 9.32 -0.73 -19.96
C ILE A 115 8.39 -1.70 -19.23
N PHE A 116 7.77 -1.23 -18.15
CA PHE A 116 6.97 -2.06 -17.26
C PHE A 116 5.47 -2.04 -17.58
N GLY A 117 5.01 -1.09 -18.40
CA GLY A 117 3.60 -0.96 -18.77
C GLY A 117 3.01 -2.13 -19.57
N GLN A 118 3.86 -3.09 -20.00
CA GLN A 118 3.44 -4.36 -20.62
C GLN A 118 3.11 -5.46 -19.60
N TRP A 119 3.38 -5.26 -18.30
CA TRP A 119 3.03 -6.23 -17.27
C TRP A 119 1.54 -6.11 -16.93
N ASP A 120 0.83 -7.19 -17.14
CA ASP A 120 -0.60 -7.27 -16.84
C ASP A 120 -0.91 -7.89 -15.49
N ASP A 121 0.00 -8.71 -14.97
CA ASP A 121 -0.11 -9.38 -13.69
C ASP A 121 1.24 -9.41 -12.96
N ILE A 122 1.22 -9.58 -11.64
CA ILE A 122 2.44 -9.64 -10.83
C ILE A 122 3.35 -10.82 -11.23
N SER A 123 2.80 -11.84 -11.85
CA SER A 123 3.57 -12.97 -12.40
C SER A 123 4.49 -12.59 -13.56
N ASP A 124 4.24 -11.46 -14.22
CA ASP A 124 5.13 -10.92 -15.27
C ASP A 124 6.36 -10.22 -14.65
N MET A 125 6.27 -9.90 -13.38
CA MET A 125 7.32 -9.19 -12.64
C MET A 125 8.42 -10.16 -12.22
N PRO A 126 9.72 -9.84 -12.43
CA PRO A 126 10.81 -10.66 -11.93
C PRO A 126 10.68 -10.92 -10.42
N THR A 127 10.79 -12.19 -10.02
CA THR A 127 10.67 -12.60 -8.61
C THR A 127 11.62 -11.85 -7.68
N SER A 128 12.80 -11.45 -8.18
CA SER A 128 13.78 -10.65 -7.43
C SER A 128 13.25 -9.26 -7.04
N LEU A 129 12.43 -8.64 -7.90
CA LEU A 129 11.80 -7.35 -7.59
C LEU A 129 10.69 -7.52 -6.55
N VAL A 130 9.85 -8.55 -6.70
CA VAL A 130 8.83 -8.90 -5.70
C VAL A 130 9.49 -9.15 -4.35
N ASN A 131 10.57 -9.94 -4.31
CA ASN A 131 11.30 -10.24 -3.09
C ASN A 131 11.95 -9.00 -2.46
N ARG A 132 12.40 -8.03 -3.27
CA ARG A 132 12.95 -6.76 -2.76
C ARG A 132 11.87 -5.95 -2.02
N ILE A 133 10.65 -5.88 -2.57
CA ILE A 133 9.52 -5.20 -1.93
C ILE A 133 9.11 -5.94 -0.65
N LYS A 134 8.98 -7.26 -0.72
CA LYS A 134 8.69 -8.10 0.46
C LYS A 134 9.72 -7.91 1.56
N HIS A 135 11.01 -7.90 1.22
CA HIS A 135 12.08 -7.71 2.19
C HIS A 135 11.94 -6.37 2.92
N TYR A 136 11.64 -5.29 2.19
CA TYR A 136 11.42 -3.97 2.81
C TYR A 136 10.32 -4.06 3.86
N PHE A 137 9.12 -4.50 3.51
CA PHE A 137 7.99 -4.55 4.44
C PHE A 137 8.16 -5.57 5.59
N LEU A 138 8.97 -6.59 5.41
CA LEU A 138 9.28 -7.54 6.47
C LEU A 138 10.34 -7.04 7.46
N THR A 139 11.06 -5.97 7.14
CA THR A 139 12.21 -5.51 7.95
C THR A 139 12.14 -4.04 8.35
N TYR A 140 11.28 -3.23 7.73
CA TYR A 140 11.28 -1.78 7.89
C TYR A 140 10.90 -1.27 9.30
N LYS A 141 10.26 -2.12 10.10
CA LYS A 141 9.91 -1.85 11.52
C LYS A 141 10.81 -2.58 12.52
N GLU A 142 11.77 -3.39 12.07
CA GLU A 142 12.51 -4.30 12.93
C GLU A 142 13.93 -3.80 13.25
N ALA A 143 14.33 -3.95 14.51
CA ALA A 143 15.72 -3.81 14.91
C ALA A 143 16.52 -5.08 14.53
N PRO A 144 17.83 -4.95 14.23
CA PRO A 144 18.70 -6.12 14.07
C PRO A 144 18.66 -7.00 15.33
N GLY A 145 18.38 -8.29 15.15
CA GLY A 145 18.28 -9.25 16.24
C GLY A 145 16.92 -9.34 16.92
N ALA A 146 15.86 -8.72 16.35
CA ALA A 146 14.51 -8.90 16.84
C ALA A 146 14.11 -10.39 16.84
N GLU A 147 13.63 -10.90 17.98
CA GLU A 147 13.25 -12.31 18.13
C GLU A 147 11.95 -12.66 17.37
N LYS A 148 11.08 -11.69 17.15
CA LYS A 148 9.80 -11.88 16.49
C LYS A 148 9.51 -10.73 15.51
N ARG A 149 9.09 -11.09 14.31
CA ARG A 149 8.61 -10.12 13.32
C ARG A 149 7.23 -9.58 13.71
N VAL A 150 7.04 -8.29 13.51
CA VAL A 150 5.75 -7.62 13.70
C VAL A 150 4.89 -7.80 12.45
N CYS A 151 5.51 -7.68 11.27
CA CYS A 151 4.85 -7.80 9.98
C CYS A 151 5.02 -9.21 9.39
N GLU A 152 3.95 -9.73 8.81
CA GLU A 152 3.90 -11.01 8.09
C GLU A 152 3.33 -10.78 6.68
N ILE A 153 3.94 -11.41 5.67
CA ILE A 153 3.37 -11.47 4.31
C ILE A 153 2.96 -12.91 4.06
N THR A 154 1.67 -13.18 4.09
CA THR A 154 1.12 -14.53 3.98
C THR A 154 1.19 -15.06 2.57
N HIS A 155 0.92 -14.21 1.56
CA HIS A 155 1.05 -14.56 0.15
C HIS A 155 1.15 -13.33 -0.75
N VAL A 156 1.54 -13.58 -1.99
CA VAL A 156 1.52 -12.62 -3.10
C VAL A 156 0.31 -13.00 -3.96
N TYR A 157 -0.48 -12.03 -4.37
CA TYR A 157 -1.66 -12.26 -5.19
C TYR A 157 -1.62 -11.45 -6.48
N GLY A 158 -2.33 -11.95 -7.50
CA GLY A 158 -2.40 -11.35 -8.82
C GLY A 158 -3.37 -10.18 -8.94
N ARG A 159 -3.51 -9.71 -10.16
CA ARG A 159 -4.29 -8.54 -10.53
C ARG A 159 -5.76 -8.60 -10.11
N GLU A 160 -6.42 -9.73 -10.31
CA GLU A 160 -7.85 -9.88 -9.98
C GLU A 160 -8.11 -9.67 -8.49
N GLU A 161 -7.26 -10.27 -7.64
CA GLU A 161 -7.38 -10.10 -6.20
C GLU A 161 -7.01 -8.68 -5.76
N ALA A 162 -6.06 -8.01 -6.42
CA ALA A 162 -5.76 -6.61 -6.17
C ALA A 162 -6.96 -5.70 -6.40
N TRP A 163 -7.71 -5.92 -7.48
CA TRP A 163 -8.93 -5.18 -7.75
C TRP A 163 -10.03 -5.46 -6.72
N GLU A 164 -10.14 -6.68 -6.21
CA GLU A 164 -11.10 -7.01 -5.14
C GLU A 164 -10.74 -6.26 -3.85
N VAL A 165 -9.46 -6.23 -3.46
CA VAL A 165 -9.01 -5.46 -2.28
C VAL A 165 -9.32 -3.97 -2.45
N ILE A 166 -9.01 -3.39 -3.62
CA ILE A 166 -9.30 -1.98 -3.92
C ILE A 166 -10.82 -1.72 -3.86
N SER A 167 -11.64 -2.61 -4.42
CA SER A 167 -13.10 -2.47 -4.39
C SER A 167 -13.63 -2.45 -2.96
N ARG A 168 -13.19 -3.41 -2.13
CA ARG A 168 -13.63 -3.50 -0.72
C ARG A 168 -13.17 -2.30 0.10
N SER A 169 -11.95 -1.82 -0.11
CA SER A 169 -11.45 -0.62 0.58
C SER A 169 -12.19 0.65 0.15
N HIS A 170 -12.61 0.73 -1.12
CA HIS A 170 -13.46 1.83 -1.60
C HIS A 170 -14.87 1.76 -1.00
N GLU A 171 -15.46 0.56 -0.90
CA GLU A 171 -16.75 0.38 -0.24
C GLU A 171 -16.71 0.74 1.25
N ASP A 172 -15.64 0.38 1.97
CA ASP A 172 -15.40 0.82 3.35
C ASP A 172 -15.30 2.34 3.44
N TYR A 173 -14.60 2.98 2.48
CA TYR A 173 -14.51 4.44 2.40
C TYR A 173 -15.89 5.09 2.21
N ILE A 174 -16.69 4.60 1.27
CA ILE A 174 -18.06 5.11 1.03
C ILE A 174 -18.92 4.90 2.27
N THR A 175 -18.83 3.76 2.92
CA THR A 175 -19.59 3.48 4.14
C THR A 175 -19.24 4.47 5.26
N LYS A 176 -17.95 4.78 5.39
CA LYS A 176 -17.45 5.67 6.48
C LYS A 176 -17.64 7.15 6.18
N TYR A 177 -17.42 7.58 4.92
CA TYR A 177 -17.33 8.99 4.54
C TYR A 177 -18.34 9.43 3.47
N GLY A 178 -19.18 8.54 2.95
CA GLY A 178 -20.09 8.82 1.83
C GLY A 178 -21.02 10.00 2.08
N SER A 179 -21.55 10.16 3.28
CA SER A 179 -22.39 11.30 3.67
C SER A 179 -21.67 12.66 3.62
N LEU A 180 -20.35 12.67 3.85
CA LEU A 180 -19.51 13.87 3.75
C LEU A 180 -19.35 14.30 2.28
N ASN A 181 -19.18 13.36 1.35
CA ASN A 181 -19.10 13.64 -0.08
C ASN A 181 -20.41 14.23 -0.60
N GLU A 182 -21.57 13.72 -0.18
CA GLU A 182 -22.87 14.27 -0.53
C GLU A 182 -23.06 15.71 -0.02
N LEU A 183 -22.60 16.00 1.19
CA LEU A 183 -22.64 17.35 1.78
C LEU A 183 -21.73 18.35 1.04
N LEU A 184 -20.61 17.89 0.50
CA LEU A 184 -19.66 18.74 -0.25
C LEU A 184 -20.12 18.98 -1.71
N MET A 185 -20.79 18.00 -2.33
CA MET A 185 -21.26 18.10 -3.71
C MET A 185 -22.58 18.91 -3.85
N ASN A 186 -23.30 19.10 -2.76
CA ASN A 186 -24.55 19.88 -2.71
C ASN A 186 -24.33 21.36 -2.31
N ARG A 187 -23.11 21.87 -2.33
CA ARG A 187 -22.73 23.27 -2.15
C ARG A 187 -22.28 23.89 -3.46
#